data_e715327891af077329610070237fb5a4
#
_entry.id   e715327891af077329610070237fb5a4
#
_cell.length_a   1.000
_cell.length_b   1.000
_cell.length_c   1.000
_cell.angle_alpha   90.00
_cell.angle_beta   90.00
_cell.angle_gamma   90.00
#
_symmetry.space_group_name_H-M   'P 1'
#
loop_
_entity.id
_entity.type
_entity.pdbx_description
1 polymer ?
#
loop_
_entity_poly.entity_id
_entity_poly.type
_entity_poly.pdbx_seq_one_letter_code
_entity_poly.pdbx_strand_id
1 'polypeptide(L)'
;MKLWLSGLALLAVATAAQAENYRIVQSPSQKLDVWIDDIQDKTPQSWCKPDLALRIVANGNKDAAILDNFLPRLGSLLEHQCGKLQQLSWTLNDPQGKTLAQGTASKAKEWAAEAAAQQPLAISSASTPAGNALIPPDQSPEARSPAADRSPWQEFALQDGCHLRTFWQGGASASALFIPASGEAGCEKGSWLSGRTVMTQMRNGAPQETAVTYLHGFPVTGLSENVDPEKVLITSVNKERMVFSTENSDQSWMILPYDRALNSWKSEGTLAVEVSRDLASDEARLQARIDAVKKVWSPWLAPDAHLNIVLIDALRPQLRDPAVGAWRAAN
;
A
#
# COMPACT_ATOMS: atom_id res chain seq x y z
N MET A 1 16.43 2.04 -85.88
CA MET A 1 17.43 2.24 -84.82
C MET A 1 16.71 2.83 -83.61
N LYS A 2 16.46 2.02 -82.59
CA LYS A 2 15.70 2.43 -81.39
C LYS A 2 16.67 2.64 -80.24
N LEU A 3 16.77 3.88 -79.78
CA LEU A 3 17.55 4.25 -78.62
C LEU A 3 16.70 4.02 -77.35
N TRP A 4 17.18 3.13 -76.49
CA TRP A 4 16.63 2.91 -75.16
C TRP A 4 17.40 3.77 -74.15
N LEU A 5 16.71 4.75 -73.55
CA LEU A 5 17.21 5.50 -72.42
C LEU A 5 16.82 4.76 -71.12
N SER A 6 17.84 4.25 -70.43
CA SER A 6 17.69 3.65 -69.12
C SER A 6 17.68 4.74 -68.04
N GLY A 7 16.52 5.05 -67.50
CA GLY A 7 16.37 5.96 -66.35
C GLY A 7 16.78 5.21 -65.06
N LEU A 8 17.87 5.67 -64.43
CA LEU A 8 18.30 5.20 -63.11
C LEU A 8 17.51 5.99 -62.04
N ALA A 9 16.53 5.31 -61.42
CA ALA A 9 15.82 5.89 -60.26
C ALA A 9 16.67 5.67 -58.99
N LEU A 10 17.25 6.74 -58.44
CA LEU A 10 17.88 6.70 -57.12
C LEU A 10 16.75 6.71 -56.06
N LEU A 11 16.57 5.54 -55.45
CA LEU A 11 15.79 5.43 -54.20
C LEU A 11 16.65 5.96 -53.05
N ALA A 12 16.32 7.18 -52.59
CA ALA A 12 16.83 7.70 -51.33
C ALA A 12 16.12 6.96 -50.18
N VAL A 13 16.80 6.01 -49.55
CA VAL A 13 16.35 5.35 -48.31
C VAL A 13 16.56 6.38 -47.18
N ALA A 14 15.49 7.08 -46.81
CA ALA A 14 15.48 7.86 -45.58
C ALA A 14 15.49 6.87 -44.41
N THR A 15 16.64 6.68 -43.75
CA THR A 15 16.73 6.02 -42.48
C THR A 15 16.07 6.93 -41.45
N ALA A 16 14.82 6.61 -41.09
CA ALA A 16 14.17 7.20 -39.93
C ALA A 16 14.98 6.73 -38.69
N ALA A 17 15.69 7.65 -38.05
CA ALA A 17 16.30 7.43 -36.75
C ALA A 17 15.13 7.18 -35.78
N GLN A 18 14.93 5.91 -35.40
CA GLN A 18 13.96 5.57 -34.38
C GLN A 18 14.58 5.94 -33.02
N ALA A 19 13.96 6.87 -32.31
CA ALA A 19 14.28 7.14 -30.93
C ALA A 19 13.90 5.91 -30.09
N GLU A 20 14.87 5.38 -29.34
CA GLU A 20 14.68 4.21 -28.49
C GLU A 20 14.52 4.63 -27.03
N ASN A 21 13.72 3.87 -26.29
CA ASN A 21 13.63 3.98 -24.84
C ASN A 21 14.68 3.07 -24.20
N TYR A 22 15.55 3.64 -23.39
CA TYR A 22 16.65 2.93 -22.74
C TYR A 22 16.43 2.78 -21.24
N ARG A 23 16.34 1.52 -20.77
CA ARG A 23 16.33 1.22 -19.34
C ARG A 23 17.73 1.31 -18.77
N ILE A 24 18.05 2.43 -18.12
CA ILE A 24 19.40 2.69 -17.61
C ILE A 24 19.65 2.00 -16.26
N VAL A 25 18.61 1.86 -15.41
CA VAL A 25 18.74 1.18 -14.12
C VAL A 25 17.51 0.30 -13.87
N GLN A 26 17.74 -0.87 -13.29
CA GLN A 26 16.72 -1.73 -12.72
C GLN A 26 17.05 -2.00 -11.26
N SER A 27 16.11 -1.72 -10.34
CA SER A 27 16.23 -2.03 -8.92
C SER A 27 15.27 -3.16 -8.54
N PRO A 28 15.72 -4.43 -8.51
CA PRO A 28 14.84 -5.55 -8.16
C PRO A 28 14.32 -5.47 -6.73
N SER A 29 15.14 -4.96 -5.78
CA SER A 29 14.78 -4.83 -4.38
C SER A 29 13.68 -3.80 -4.12
N GLN A 30 13.67 -2.71 -4.89
CA GLN A 30 12.65 -1.67 -4.79
C GLN A 30 11.58 -1.79 -5.87
N LYS A 31 11.75 -2.75 -6.80
CA LYS A 31 10.86 -2.97 -7.95
C LYS A 31 10.66 -1.69 -8.77
N LEU A 32 11.76 -0.98 -9.03
CA LEU A 32 11.80 0.21 -9.86
C LEU A 32 12.60 -0.04 -11.13
N ASP A 33 12.06 0.39 -12.26
CA ASP A 33 12.77 0.48 -13.53
C ASP A 33 12.93 1.95 -13.92
N VAL A 34 14.14 2.37 -14.25
CA VAL A 34 14.46 3.74 -14.67
C VAL A 34 14.77 3.76 -16.15
N TRP A 35 14.09 4.64 -16.85
CA TRP A 35 14.16 4.80 -18.30
C TRP A 35 14.58 6.22 -18.67
N ILE A 36 15.38 6.29 -19.74
CA ILE A 36 15.62 7.51 -20.50
C ILE A 36 14.93 7.30 -21.85
N ASP A 37 14.02 8.19 -22.17
CA ASP A 37 13.26 8.11 -23.41
C ASP A 37 13.92 8.96 -24.49
N ASP A 38 13.64 8.66 -25.76
CA ASP A 38 14.04 9.43 -26.93
C ASP A 38 15.55 9.60 -27.14
N ILE A 39 16.33 8.56 -26.87
CA ILE A 39 17.79 8.56 -27.16
C ILE A 39 18.12 7.88 -28.47
N GLN A 40 19.24 8.26 -29.06
CA GLN A 40 19.71 7.71 -30.34
C GLN A 40 20.40 6.35 -30.18
N ASP A 41 21.14 6.17 -29.09
CA ASP A 41 21.81 4.93 -28.72
C ASP A 41 22.00 4.85 -27.18
N LYS A 42 22.47 3.71 -26.71
CA LYS A 42 22.64 3.40 -25.26
C LYS A 42 23.96 3.91 -24.67
N THR A 43 24.74 4.68 -25.43
CA THR A 43 26.01 5.19 -24.95
C THR A 43 25.81 6.45 -24.08
N PRO A 44 26.72 6.70 -23.11
CA PRO A 44 26.65 7.92 -22.30
C PRO A 44 26.64 9.20 -23.12
N GLN A 45 27.24 9.20 -24.31
CA GLN A 45 27.26 10.37 -25.20
C GLN A 45 25.87 10.80 -25.65
N SER A 46 24.94 9.85 -25.81
CA SER A 46 23.60 10.12 -26.31
C SER A 46 22.68 10.70 -25.23
N TRP A 47 22.88 10.35 -23.96
CA TRP A 47 21.98 10.77 -22.87
C TRP A 47 22.64 11.73 -21.86
N CYS A 48 23.97 11.85 -21.83
CA CYS A 48 24.67 12.69 -20.87
C CYS A 48 24.42 14.18 -21.16
N LYS A 49 23.58 14.80 -20.35
CA LYS A 49 23.18 16.21 -20.41
C LYS A 49 23.22 16.82 -19.01
N PRO A 50 23.33 18.17 -18.88
CA PRO A 50 23.23 18.81 -17.56
C PRO A 50 21.90 18.55 -16.86
N ASP A 51 20.81 18.54 -17.63
CA ASP A 51 19.46 18.18 -17.18
C ASP A 51 19.03 16.90 -17.88
N LEU A 52 18.79 15.85 -17.10
CA LEU A 52 18.39 14.55 -17.59
C LEU A 52 16.97 14.22 -17.15
N ALA A 53 16.08 13.95 -18.11
CA ALA A 53 14.74 13.50 -17.83
C ALA A 53 14.72 11.97 -17.61
N LEU A 54 14.12 11.54 -16.54
CA LEU A 54 13.96 10.14 -16.16
C LEU A 54 12.50 9.77 -16.02
N ARG A 55 12.13 8.68 -16.63
CA ARG A 55 10.85 8.01 -16.38
C ARG A 55 11.09 6.80 -15.49
N ILE A 56 10.54 6.83 -14.28
CA ILE A 56 10.66 5.77 -13.28
C ILE A 56 9.35 5.00 -13.24
N VAL A 57 9.42 3.70 -13.43
CA VAL A 57 8.24 2.82 -13.38
C VAL A 57 8.25 2.05 -12.07
N ALA A 58 7.22 2.24 -11.27
CA ALA A 58 7.02 1.54 -10.01
C ALA A 58 6.27 0.24 -10.25
N ASN A 59 7.00 -0.89 -10.30
CA ASN A 59 6.43 -2.24 -10.42
C ASN A 59 6.02 -2.83 -9.06
N GLY A 60 6.17 -2.06 -7.97
CA GLY A 60 5.86 -2.43 -6.60
C GLY A 60 5.15 -1.31 -5.86
N ASN A 61 5.82 -0.75 -4.85
CA ASN A 61 5.30 0.40 -4.11
C ASN A 61 5.19 1.63 -5.02
N LYS A 62 4.00 2.23 -5.06
CA LYS A 62 3.69 3.39 -5.91
C LYS A 62 3.80 4.73 -5.16
N ASP A 63 4.23 4.70 -3.89
CA ASP A 63 4.45 5.89 -3.08
C ASP A 63 5.71 6.62 -3.54
N ALA A 64 5.60 7.93 -3.81
CA ALA A 64 6.74 8.75 -4.20
C ALA A 64 7.84 8.81 -3.13
N ALA A 65 7.53 8.59 -1.86
CA ALA A 65 8.50 8.49 -0.76
C ALA A 65 9.57 7.40 -0.96
N ILE A 66 9.33 6.41 -1.83
CA ILE A 66 10.36 5.42 -2.20
C ILE A 66 11.55 6.09 -2.90
N LEU A 67 11.33 7.24 -3.53
CA LEU A 67 12.35 7.99 -4.24
C LEU A 67 13.30 8.74 -3.31
N ASP A 68 12.93 9.01 -2.05
CA ASP A 68 13.76 9.75 -1.08
C ASP A 68 15.09 9.04 -0.81
N ASN A 69 15.07 7.72 -0.78
CA ASN A 69 16.27 6.89 -0.61
C ASN A 69 16.85 6.38 -1.94
N PHE A 70 16.08 6.44 -3.01
CA PHE A 70 16.48 5.92 -4.31
C PHE A 70 17.22 6.95 -5.15
N LEU A 71 16.68 8.17 -5.26
CA LEU A 71 17.26 9.23 -6.11
C LEU A 71 18.68 9.67 -5.68
N PRO A 72 19.03 9.78 -4.39
CA PRO A 72 20.40 10.08 -4.01
C PRO A 72 21.42 9.06 -4.53
N ARG A 73 21.07 7.77 -4.48
CA ARG A 73 21.94 6.70 -5.00
C ARG A 73 21.97 6.66 -6.52
N LEU A 74 20.83 6.86 -7.15
CA LEU A 74 20.70 6.91 -8.60
C LEU A 74 21.46 8.11 -9.17
N GLY A 75 21.28 9.28 -8.59
CA GLY A 75 21.96 10.52 -9.00
C GLY A 75 23.48 10.40 -8.92
N SER A 76 24.02 9.90 -7.81
CA SER A 76 25.45 9.59 -7.67
C SER A 76 25.95 8.62 -8.74
N LEU A 77 25.19 7.54 -9.02
CA LEU A 77 25.56 6.58 -10.05
C LEU A 77 25.63 7.21 -11.44
N LEU A 78 24.61 8.02 -11.79
CA LEU A 78 24.52 8.69 -13.08
C LEU A 78 25.58 9.80 -13.22
N GLU A 79 25.91 10.50 -12.14
CA GLU A 79 26.97 11.50 -12.10
C GLU A 79 28.34 10.90 -12.41
N HIS A 80 28.63 9.70 -11.90
CA HIS A 80 29.86 8.98 -12.24
C HIS A 80 29.99 8.64 -13.73
N GLN A 81 28.86 8.41 -14.40
CA GLN A 81 28.82 8.12 -15.84
C GLN A 81 28.73 9.39 -16.70
N CYS A 82 28.18 10.46 -16.14
CA CYS A 82 27.96 11.75 -16.79
C CYS A 82 28.41 12.91 -15.89
N GLY A 83 29.68 13.28 -15.95
CA GLY A 83 30.24 14.38 -15.14
C GLY A 83 29.60 15.76 -15.39
N LYS A 84 28.80 15.92 -16.45
CA LYS A 84 28.07 17.16 -16.75
C LYS A 84 26.71 17.25 -16.05
N LEU A 85 26.24 16.15 -15.48
CA LEU A 85 24.92 16.06 -14.86
C LEU A 85 24.81 17.01 -13.64
N GLN A 86 23.79 17.86 -13.65
CA GLN A 86 23.51 18.81 -12.57
C GLN A 86 22.12 18.59 -11.97
N GLN A 87 21.17 18.15 -12.79
CA GLN A 87 19.79 17.98 -12.38
C GLN A 87 19.16 16.77 -13.06
N LEU A 88 18.28 16.11 -12.33
CA LEU A 88 17.37 15.09 -12.82
C LEU A 88 15.94 15.63 -12.73
N SER A 89 15.21 15.57 -13.84
CA SER A 89 13.77 15.75 -13.87
C SER A 89 13.14 14.36 -13.91
N TRP A 90 12.36 14.01 -12.92
CA TRP A 90 11.82 12.66 -12.83
C TRP A 90 10.30 12.61 -12.84
N THR A 91 9.77 11.55 -13.46
CA THR A 91 8.35 11.23 -13.46
C THR A 91 8.20 9.78 -12.96
N LEU A 92 7.46 9.60 -11.88
CA LEU A 92 7.11 8.27 -11.36
C LEU A 92 5.80 7.81 -11.97
N ASN A 93 5.83 6.69 -12.66
CA ASN A 93 4.67 6.11 -13.34
C ASN A 93 4.35 4.73 -12.77
N ASP A 94 3.10 4.30 -12.90
CA ASP A 94 2.75 2.90 -12.72
C ASP A 94 3.05 2.08 -13.99
N PRO A 95 2.96 0.74 -13.94
CA PRO A 95 3.20 -0.10 -15.11
C PRO A 95 2.23 0.13 -16.27
N GLN A 96 1.10 0.79 -16.02
CA GLN A 96 0.11 1.17 -17.03
C GLN A 96 0.40 2.53 -17.67
N GLY A 97 1.49 3.20 -17.24
CA GLY A 97 1.90 4.51 -17.76
C GLY A 97 1.24 5.70 -17.08
N LYS A 98 0.41 5.50 -16.05
CA LYS A 98 -0.20 6.60 -15.30
C LYS A 98 0.85 7.28 -14.43
N THR A 99 0.98 8.58 -14.51
CA THR A 99 1.86 9.39 -13.65
C THR A 99 1.34 9.41 -12.22
N LEU A 100 2.18 9.01 -11.29
CA LEU A 100 1.93 8.97 -9.84
C LEU A 100 2.47 10.22 -9.16
N ALA A 101 3.66 10.64 -9.54
CA ALA A 101 4.34 11.83 -9.04
C ALA A 101 5.37 12.32 -10.05
N GLN A 102 5.80 13.55 -9.91
CA GLN A 102 6.89 14.13 -10.69
C GLN A 102 7.66 15.15 -9.84
N GLY A 103 8.89 15.42 -10.23
CA GLY A 103 9.72 16.34 -9.50
C GLY A 103 11.11 16.47 -10.07
N THR A 104 12.00 17.02 -9.26
CA THR A 104 13.41 17.20 -9.61
C THR A 104 14.31 16.64 -8.50
N ALA A 105 15.57 16.39 -8.84
CA ALA A 105 16.64 16.12 -7.89
C ALA A 105 17.91 16.77 -8.44
N SER A 106 18.64 17.50 -7.62
CA SER A 106 19.81 18.25 -8.07
C SER A 106 21.07 17.82 -7.34
N LYS A 107 22.20 17.92 -8.02
CA LYS A 107 23.54 17.68 -7.45
C LYS A 107 23.81 18.59 -6.25
N ALA A 108 23.36 19.85 -6.31
CA ALA A 108 23.53 20.83 -5.23
C ALA A 108 22.79 20.42 -3.94
N LYS A 109 21.81 19.51 -4.01
CA LYS A 109 21.04 18.98 -2.88
C LYS A 109 21.25 17.47 -2.70
N GLU A 110 22.44 16.99 -3.09
CA GLU A 110 22.85 15.59 -2.94
C GLU A 110 21.83 14.60 -3.57
N TRP A 111 21.19 15.03 -4.65
CA TRP A 111 20.18 14.26 -5.39
C TRP A 111 18.91 13.93 -4.57
N ALA A 112 18.63 14.69 -3.51
CA ALA A 112 17.39 14.54 -2.75
C ALA A 112 16.16 14.76 -3.65
N ALA A 113 15.12 13.92 -3.46
CA ALA A 113 13.87 14.03 -4.20
C ALA A 113 13.13 15.32 -3.84
N GLU A 114 12.86 16.16 -4.81
CA GLU A 114 11.99 17.33 -4.68
C GLU A 114 10.75 17.08 -5.54
N ALA A 115 9.65 16.73 -4.90
CA ALA A 115 8.38 16.60 -5.61
C ALA A 115 7.92 17.97 -6.10
N ALA A 116 7.60 18.08 -7.38
CA ALA A 116 6.93 19.28 -7.89
C ALA A 116 5.56 19.38 -7.22
N ALA A 117 5.31 20.46 -6.52
CA ALA A 117 3.97 20.77 -6.07
C ALA A 117 3.06 20.76 -7.31
N GLN A 118 2.08 19.87 -7.30
CA GLN A 118 1.08 19.85 -8.38
C GLN A 118 0.37 21.20 -8.32
N GLN A 119 0.71 22.08 -9.26
CA GLN A 119 -0.06 23.30 -9.47
C GLN A 119 -1.41 22.88 -10.04
N PRO A 120 -2.51 23.20 -9.36
CA PRO A 120 -3.81 23.13 -9.99
C PRO A 120 -3.82 24.13 -11.16
N LEU A 121 -4.27 23.72 -12.32
CA LEU A 121 -4.56 24.61 -13.44
C LEU A 121 -5.39 25.78 -12.94
N ALA A 122 -4.80 26.96 -13.02
CA ALA A 122 -5.43 28.20 -12.61
C ALA A 122 -6.69 28.46 -13.44
N ILE A 123 -7.85 28.40 -12.80
CA ILE A 123 -9.01 29.16 -13.23
C ILE A 123 -9.09 30.35 -12.29
N SER A 124 -8.76 31.52 -12.85
CA SER A 124 -8.98 32.81 -12.19
C SER A 124 -10.44 32.99 -11.82
N SER A 125 -10.71 33.31 -10.55
CA SER A 125 -11.69 34.33 -10.19
C SER A 125 -11.75 34.55 -8.67
N ALA A 126 -11.38 35.78 -8.30
CA ALA A 126 -11.94 36.66 -7.26
C ALA A 126 -12.20 36.17 -5.84
N SER A 127 -11.35 36.68 -4.92
CA SER A 127 -11.60 37.26 -3.58
C SER A 127 -12.83 36.89 -2.72
N THR A 128 -12.58 36.26 -1.54
CA THR A 128 -12.93 36.54 -0.12
C THR A 128 -14.42 36.47 0.30
N PRO A 129 -14.80 36.05 1.54
CA PRO A 129 -14.05 35.93 2.80
C PRO A 129 -14.21 34.60 3.57
N ALA A 130 -13.46 34.50 4.67
CA ALA A 130 -13.40 33.42 5.64
C ALA A 130 -14.78 32.92 6.17
N GLY A 131 -14.92 31.60 6.20
CA GLY A 131 -16.02 30.92 6.85
C GLY A 131 -15.99 29.43 6.51
N ASN A 132 -15.80 28.61 7.53
CA ASN A 132 -15.97 27.14 7.56
C ASN A 132 -15.55 26.42 6.26
N ALA A 133 -14.37 25.83 6.27
CA ALA A 133 -13.90 24.95 5.21
C ALA A 133 -14.82 23.73 5.12
N LEU A 134 -15.87 23.85 4.32
CA LEU A 134 -16.64 22.71 3.81
C LEU A 134 -15.71 21.92 2.90
N ILE A 135 -15.43 20.68 3.27
CA ILE A 135 -14.71 19.72 2.44
C ILE A 135 -15.41 19.66 1.08
N PRO A 136 -14.68 19.84 -0.04
CA PRO A 136 -15.29 19.76 -1.37
C PRO A 136 -15.96 18.39 -1.55
N PRO A 137 -17.21 18.33 -1.99
CA PRO A 137 -17.97 17.09 -2.07
C PRO A 137 -17.56 16.13 -3.20
N ASP A 138 -16.49 16.40 -3.93
CA ASP A 138 -16.22 15.75 -5.23
C ASP A 138 -14.83 15.07 -5.36
N GLN A 139 -14.21 14.65 -4.26
CA GLN A 139 -13.04 13.79 -4.38
C GLN A 139 -13.47 12.32 -4.28
N SER A 140 -13.13 11.52 -5.34
CA SER A 140 -13.35 10.09 -5.31
C SER A 140 -12.65 9.44 -4.10
N PRO A 141 -13.15 8.32 -3.59
CA PRO A 141 -12.51 7.60 -2.49
C PRO A 141 -11.04 7.30 -2.77
N GLU A 142 -10.68 6.98 -4.00
CA GLU A 142 -9.33 6.71 -4.46
C GLU A 142 -8.41 7.93 -4.40
N ALA A 143 -8.97 9.12 -4.58
CA ALA A 143 -8.23 10.38 -4.42
C ALA A 143 -7.96 10.72 -2.94
N ARG A 144 -8.78 10.21 -2.03
CA ARG A 144 -8.68 10.46 -0.58
C ARG A 144 -7.87 9.41 0.16
N SER A 145 -7.74 8.21 -0.39
CA SER A 145 -6.95 7.13 0.19
C SER A 145 -6.17 6.40 -0.90
N PRO A 146 -4.85 6.23 -0.75
CA PRO A 146 -4.06 5.45 -1.69
C PRO A 146 -4.48 3.98 -1.69
N ALA A 147 -4.04 3.22 -2.71
CA ALA A 147 -4.23 1.79 -2.76
C ALA A 147 -3.60 1.10 -1.54
N ALA A 148 -4.24 0.05 -1.06
CA ALA A 148 -3.70 -0.79 0.01
C ALA A 148 -2.38 -1.44 -0.40
N ASP A 149 -1.49 -1.64 0.56
CA ASP A 149 -0.24 -2.37 0.34
C ASP A 149 -0.53 -3.82 -0.05
N ARG A 150 0.14 -4.28 -1.10
CA ARG A 150 0.02 -5.65 -1.63
C ARG A 150 1.29 -6.48 -1.41
N SER A 151 2.17 -6.06 -0.50
CA SER A 151 3.34 -6.87 -0.14
C SER A 151 2.87 -8.25 0.33
N PRO A 152 3.51 -9.34 -0.12
CA PRO A 152 3.17 -10.67 0.35
C PRO A 152 3.57 -10.84 1.81
N TRP A 153 2.77 -11.59 2.57
CA TRP A 153 3.16 -12.07 3.89
C TRP A 153 4.21 -13.18 3.78
N GLN A 154 4.83 -13.48 4.89
CA GLN A 154 5.75 -14.61 5.04
C GLN A 154 5.01 -15.76 5.73
N GLU A 155 5.33 -16.98 5.32
CA GLU A 155 4.78 -18.21 5.89
C GLU A 155 5.84 -18.92 6.71
N PHE A 156 5.42 -19.45 7.85
CA PHE A 156 6.27 -20.16 8.79
C PHE A 156 5.65 -21.52 9.10
N ALA A 157 6.44 -22.59 8.93
CA ALA A 157 6.06 -23.93 9.32
C ALA A 157 6.43 -24.15 10.79
N LEU A 158 5.52 -24.70 11.58
CA LEU A 158 5.72 -25.12 12.95
C LEU A 158 6.15 -26.58 13.02
N GLN A 159 6.69 -27.00 14.17
CA GLN A 159 7.18 -28.37 14.36
C GLN A 159 6.08 -29.44 14.33
N ASP A 160 4.87 -29.07 14.70
CA ASP A 160 3.67 -29.94 14.65
C ASP A 160 3.07 -30.08 13.24
N GLY A 161 3.62 -29.33 12.26
CA GLY A 161 3.15 -29.32 10.87
C GLY A 161 2.07 -28.28 10.60
N CYS A 162 1.70 -27.45 11.58
CA CYS A 162 0.87 -26.28 11.36
C CYS A 162 1.64 -25.17 10.65
N HIS A 163 0.92 -24.24 10.02
CA HIS A 163 1.50 -23.08 9.36
C HIS A 163 0.89 -21.79 9.91
N LEU A 164 1.74 -20.77 10.08
CA LEU A 164 1.28 -19.40 10.35
C LEU A 164 1.81 -18.44 9.29
N ARG A 165 1.20 -17.28 9.20
CA ARG A 165 1.55 -16.24 8.23
C ARG A 165 1.43 -14.85 8.81
N THR A 166 2.45 -14.02 8.61
CA THR A 166 2.48 -12.63 9.07
C THR A 166 3.48 -11.81 8.26
N PHE A 167 3.55 -10.51 8.52
CA PHE A 167 4.59 -9.63 7.99
C PHE A 167 5.71 -9.51 9.03
N TRP A 168 6.79 -10.25 8.84
CA TRP A 168 7.93 -10.18 9.73
C TRP A 168 8.87 -9.04 9.34
N GLN A 169 9.15 -8.11 10.25
CA GLN A 169 10.05 -6.98 10.05
C GLN A 169 11.30 -7.02 10.94
N GLY A 170 11.69 -8.15 11.43
CA GLY A 170 12.92 -8.34 12.22
C GLY A 170 14.06 -8.90 11.36
N GLY A 171 15.28 -8.39 11.54
CA GLY A 171 16.46 -9.10 11.06
C GLY A 171 16.55 -10.46 11.75
N ALA A 172 17.01 -11.49 11.03
CA ALA A 172 17.10 -12.88 11.51
C ALA A 172 17.90 -13.04 12.82
N SER A 173 18.69 -12.04 13.19
CA SER A 173 19.52 -12.04 14.40
C SER A 173 18.92 -11.37 15.63
N ALA A 174 17.78 -10.66 15.49
CA ALA A 174 17.26 -9.78 16.54
C ALA A 174 16.01 -10.31 17.27
N SER A 175 15.30 -11.26 16.71
CA SER A 175 14.03 -11.75 17.28
C SER A 175 13.81 -13.21 16.93
N ALA A 176 13.38 -14.00 17.92
CA ALA A 176 12.87 -15.33 17.71
C ALA A 176 11.41 -15.39 18.16
N LEU A 177 10.60 -16.11 17.42
CA LEU A 177 9.20 -16.33 17.71
C LEU A 177 8.99 -17.76 18.19
N PHE A 178 8.37 -17.91 19.35
CA PHE A 178 8.02 -19.21 19.90
C PHE A 178 6.52 -19.30 20.12
N ILE A 179 5.92 -20.37 19.63
CA ILE A 179 4.53 -20.71 19.87
C ILE A 179 4.55 -22.02 20.65
N PRO A 180 4.05 -22.04 21.89
CA PRO A 180 4.02 -23.28 22.69
C PRO A 180 3.16 -24.32 21.96
N ALA A 181 3.59 -25.58 22.04
CA ALA A 181 2.82 -26.70 21.51
C ALA A 181 1.54 -26.98 22.37
N SER A 182 1.43 -26.37 23.53
CA SER A 182 0.28 -26.49 24.44
C SER A 182 -0.55 -25.22 24.43
N GLY A 183 -1.77 -25.29 23.92
CA GLY A 183 -2.73 -24.21 23.86
C GLY A 183 -4.01 -24.69 23.19
N GLU A 184 -4.99 -23.80 23.09
CA GLU A 184 -6.24 -24.09 22.38
C GLU A 184 -6.07 -23.91 20.85
N ALA A 185 -4.94 -23.33 20.42
CA ALA A 185 -4.64 -23.23 19.00
C ALA A 185 -4.14 -24.57 18.45
N GLY A 186 -4.66 -24.95 17.31
CA GLY A 186 -4.30 -26.17 16.61
C GLY A 186 -4.53 -26.05 15.11
N CYS A 187 -4.22 -27.10 14.40
CA CYS A 187 -4.52 -27.22 12.98
C CYS A 187 -4.68 -28.69 12.58
N GLU A 188 -5.35 -28.95 11.51
CA GLU A 188 -5.15 -30.19 10.77
C GLU A 188 -3.75 -30.15 10.14
N LYS A 189 -3.05 -31.29 10.11
CA LYS A 189 -1.67 -31.39 9.63
C LYS A 189 -1.53 -30.76 8.22
N GLY A 190 -0.63 -29.78 8.10
CA GLY A 190 -0.39 -29.06 6.85
C GLY A 190 -1.38 -27.92 6.58
N SER A 191 -2.22 -27.55 7.57
CA SER A 191 -3.15 -26.44 7.47
C SER A 191 -2.71 -25.22 8.31
N TRP A 192 -3.52 -24.17 8.27
CA TRP A 192 -3.25 -22.94 9.01
C TRP A 192 -3.55 -23.11 10.50
N LEU A 193 -2.65 -22.57 11.34
CA LEU A 193 -2.88 -22.48 12.77
C LEU A 193 -4.16 -21.67 13.05
N SER A 194 -5.06 -22.20 13.88
CA SER A 194 -6.33 -21.58 14.25
C SER A 194 -6.55 -21.72 15.75
N GLY A 195 -7.15 -20.73 16.39
CA GLY A 195 -7.42 -20.77 17.83
C GLY A 195 -6.51 -19.85 18.65
N ARG A 196 -6.71 -19.91 19.98
CA ARG A 196 -6.01 -19.05 20.95
C ARG A 196 -4.79 -19.74 21.55
N THR A 197 -3.71 -18.97 21.68
CA THR A 197 -2.48 -19.43 22.36
C THR A 197 -1.68 -18.24 22.89
N VAL A 198 -0.54 -18.52 23.50
CA VAL A 198 0.44 -17.50 23.90
C VAL A 198 1.58 -17.52 22.90
N MET A 199 1.90 -16.36 22.36
CA MET A 199 3.05 -16.13 21.51
C MET A 199 4.18 -15.53 22.35
N THR A 200 5.34 -16.16 22.38
CA THR A 200 6.55 -15.62 23.03
C THR A 200 7.45 -15.02 21.96
N GLN A 201 7.71 -13.74 22.05
CA GLN A 201 8.64 -13.03 21.21
C GLN A 201 9.88 -12.62 21.99
N MET A 202 11.06 -13.02 21.55
CA MET A 202 12.33 -12.52 22.12
C MET A 202 12.63 -11.13 21.61
N ARG A 203 12.74 -10.15 22.50
CA ARG A 203 13.12 -8.76 22.18
C ARG A 203 14.26 -8.32 23.07
N ASN A 204 15.34 -7.86 22.46
CA ASN A 204 16.51 -7.37 23.21
C ASN A 204 16.98 -8.35 24.29
N GLY A 205 16.90 -9.65 24.03
CA GLY A 205 17.27 -10.70 24.94
C GLY A 205 16.26 -11.03 26.05
N ALA A 206 15.08 -10.38 26.07
CA ALA A 206 14.01 -10.65 27.02
C ALA A 206 12.78 -11.30 26.31
N PRO A 207 12.18 -12.34 26.90
CA PRO A 207 10.94 -12.91 26.39
C PRO A 207 9.77 -11.97 26.70
N GLN A 208 8.90 -11.76 25.72
CA GLN A 208 7.63 -11.07 25.86
C GLN A 208 6.51 -12.03 25.46
N GLU A 209 5.63 -12.35 26.39
CA GLU A 209 4.48 -13.19 26.16
C GLU A 209 3.25 -12.36 25.83
N THR A 210 2.52 -12.77 24.81
CA THR A 210 1.31 -12.08 24.36
C THR A 210 0.25 -13.11 23.99
N ALA A 211 -0.95 -12.95 24.55
CA ALA A 211 -2.10 -13.75 24.15
C ALA A 211 -2.52 -13.39 22.72
N VAL A 212 -2.62 -14.39 21.86
CA VAL A 212 -2.90 -14.25 20.44
C VAL A 212 -3.97 -15.23 20.03
N THR A 213 -4.90 -14.78 19.20
CA THR A 213 -5.85 -15.66 18.49
C THR A 213 -5.41 -15.77 17.04
N TYR A 214 -5.17 -16.97 16.55
CA TYR A 214 -4.84 -17.21 15.15
C TYR A 214 -6.13 -17.34 14.34
N LEU A 215 -6.28 -16.48 13.34
CA LEU A 215 -7.37 -16.50 12.37
C LEU A 215 -6.81 -17.01 11.04
N HIS A 216 -7.04 -18.29 10.73
CA HIS A 216 -6.49 -18.91 9.51
C HIS A 216 -4.99 -18.66 9.32
N GLY A 217 -4.19 -18.82 10.37
CA GLY A 217 -2.75 -18.60 10.37
C GLY A 217 -2.29 -17.18 10.65
N PHE A 218 -3.16 -16.19 10.66
CA PHE A 218 -2.81 -14.81 10.98
C PHE A 218 -2.91 -14.53 12.47
N PRO A 219 -1.85 -14.04 13.14
CA PRO A 219 -1.88 -13.70 14.56
C PRO A 219 -2.67 -12.39 14.79
N VAL A 220 -3.65 -12.45 15.67
CA VAL A 220 -4.48 -11.30 16.07
C VAL A 220 -4.46 -11.15 17.58
N THR A 221 -4.23 -9.95 18.09
CA THR A 221 -4.27 -9.60 19.51
C THR A 221 -5.50 -8.75 19.85
N GLY A 222 -5.90 -8.71 21.11
CA GLY A 222 -7.01 -7.86 21.57
C GLY A 222 -8.41 -8.38 21.24
N LEU A 223 -8.53 -9.63 20.81
CA LEU A 223 -9.82 -10.31 20.70
C LEU A 223 -10.22 -10.96 22.03
N SER A 224 -11.51 -11.18 22.21
CA SER A 224 -12.08 -11.94 23.31
C SER A 224 -11.57 -13.38 23.32
N GLU A 225 -11.54 -13.99 24.51
CA GLU A 225 -11.15 -15.40 24.66
C GLU A 225 -12.12 -16.38 24.00
N ASN A 226 -13.37 -15.97 23.83
CA ASN A 226 -14.43 -16.82 23.32
C ASN A 226 -14.64 -16.70 21.80
N VAL A 227 -13.69 -16.09 21.09
CA VAL A 227 -13.77 -15.95 19.62
C VAL A 227 -13.57 -17.31 18.97
N ASP A 228 -14.51 -17.69 18.11
CA ASP A 228 -14.42 -18.85 17.24
C ASP A 228 -13.79 -18.45 15.90
N PRO A 229 -12.54 -18.83 15.63
CA PRO A 229 -11.83 -18.45 14.40
C PRO A 229 -12.50 -18.96 13.11
N GLU A 230 -13.24 -20.06 13.19
CA GLU A 230 -13.90 -20.66 12.04
C GLU A 230 -15.08 -19.83 11.51
N LYS A 231 -15.62 -18.94 12.37
CA LYS A 231 -16.70 -18.02 11.99
C LYS A 231 -16.20 -16.70 11.36
N VAL A 232 -14.89 -16.57 11.19
CA VAL A 232 -14.27 -15.37 10.63
C VAL A 232 -14.22 -15.46 9.11
N LEU A 233 -14.71 -14.41 8.44
CA LEU A 233 -14.64 -14.23 7.01
C LEU A 233 -13.68 -13.08 6.69
N ILE A 234 -12.43 -13.42 6.35
CA ILE A 234 -11.39 -12.41 6.07
C ILE A 234 -11.65 -11.79 4.70
N THR A 235 -11.91 -10.48 4.68
CA THR A 235 -12.12 -9.70 3.46
C THR A 235 -10.82 -9.24 2.84
N SER A 236 -9.88 -8.76 3.66
CA SER A 236 -8.54 -8.34 3.21
C SER A 236 -7.52 -8.38 4.34
N VAL A 237 -6.27 -8.69 3.98
CA VAL A 237 -5.12 -8.66 4.89
C VAL A 237 -3.95 -8.02 4.18
N ASN A 238 -3.30 -7.09 4.84
CA ASN A 238 -2.04 -6.51 4.40
C ASN A 238 -1.23 -6.03 5.61
N LYS A 239 -0.02 -5.52 5.38
CA LYS A 239 0.87 -5.04 6.46
C LYS A 239 0.43 -3.74 7.13
N GLU A 240 -0.69 -3.18 6.72
CA GLU A 240 -1.27 -1.98 7.35
C GLU A 240 -2.45 -2.37 8.23
N ARG A 241 -3.26 -3.33 7.77
CA ARG A 241 -4.47 -3.77 8.48
C ARG A 241 -4.99 -5.12 8.00
N MET A 242 -5.90 -5.67 8.79
CA MET A 242 -6.82 -6.75 8.44
C MET A 242 -8.26 -6.22 8.48
N VAL A 243 -9.09 -6.70 7.58
CA VAL A 243 -10.53 -6.45 7.56
C VAL A 243 -11.24 -7.79 7.54
N PHE A 244 -12.13 -8.02 8.48
CA PHE A 244 -12.92 -9.24 8.50
C PHE A 244 -14.36 -9.00 8.93
N SER A 245 -15.23 -9.93 8.56
CA SER A 245 -16.62 -10.03 8.97
C SER A 245 -16.88 -11.39 9.62
N THR A 246 -18.11 -11.60 10.11
CA THR A 246 -18.59 -12.88 10.61
C THR A 246 -19.89 -13.24 9.89
N GLU A 247 -20.31 -14.49 9.98
CA GLU A 247 -21.57 -14.95 9.35
C GLU A 247 -22.81 -14.11 9.73
N ASN A 248 -22.79 -13.49 10.93
CA ASN A 248 -23.92 -12.73 11.45
C ASN A 248 -23.69 -11.21 11.41
N SER A 249 -22.64 -10.75 10.78
CA SER A 249 -22.21 -9.35 10.89
C SER A 249 -22.85 -8.41 9.88
N ASP A 250 -23.81 -8.86 9.09
CA ASP A 250 -24.50 -8.07 8.07
C ASP A 250 -23.89 -6.69 7.76
N GLN A 251 -23.24 -6.51 6.61
CA GLN A 251 -22.65 -5.23 6.18
C GLN A 251 -21.91 -4.47 7.29
N SER A 252 -21.22 -5.22 8.18
CA SER A 252 -20.32 -4.64 9.17
C SER A 252 -19.03 -5.45 9.27
N TRP A 253 -17.90 -4.74 9.41
CA TRP A 253 -16.55 -5.32 9.38
C TRP A 253 -15.71 -4.76 10.50
N MET A 254 -14.91 -5.62 11.12
CA MET A 254 -13.86 -5.18 12.03
C MET A 254 -12.60 -4.83 11.25
N ILE A 255 -12.01 -3.67 11.56
CA ILE A 255 -10.78 -3.17 10.97
C ILE A 255 -9.69 -3.20 12.03
N LEU A 256 -8.65 -3.99 11.81
CA LEU A 256 -7.55 -4.17 12.73
C LEU A 256 -6.26 -3.59 12.13
N PRO A 257 -5.67 -2.57 12.72
CA PRO A 257 -4.34 -2.11 12.32
C PRO A 257 -3.28 -3.20 12.57
N TYR A 258 -2.24 -3.19 11.75
CA TYR A 258 -1.09 -4.06 11.93
C TYR A 258 -0.12 -3.46 12.96
N ASP A 259 0.14 -4.19 14.03
CA ASP A 259 1.15 -3.84 15.02
C ASP A 259 2.51 -4.44 14.62
N ARG A 260 3.39 -3.56 14.12
CA ARG A 260 4.76 -3.94 13.72
C ARG A 260 5.60 -4.43 14.88
N ALA A 261 5.25 -4.01 16.09
CA ALA A 261 6.00 -4.40 17.28
C ALA A 261 5.70 -5.85 17.67
N LEU A 262 4.51 -6.33 17.44
CA LEU A 262 4.08 -7.68 17.74
C LEU A 262 4.03 -8.58 16.49
N ASN A 263 4.27 -8.06 15.29
CA ASN A 263 4.09 -8.74 14.01
C ASN A 263 2.70 -9.40 13.90
N SER A 264 1.66 -8.72 14.39
CA SER A 264 0.28 -9.19 14.49
C SER A 264 -0.70 -8.06 14.20
N TRP A 265 -1.94 -8.39 13.89
CA TRP A 265 -3.03 -7.41 13.81
C TRP A 265 -3.64 -7.23 15.19
N LYS A 266 -3.97 -5.99 15.54
CA LYS A 266 -4.50 -5.66 16.87
C LYS A 266 -5.94 -5.20 16.78
N SER A 267 -6.83 -5.84 17.54
CA SER A 267 -8.20 -5.36 17.69
C SER A 267 -8.21 -4.14 18.62
N GLU A 268 -8.64 -3.01 18.07
CA GLU A 268 -8.87 -1.75 18.80
C GLU A 268 -10.36 -1.37 18.82
N GLY A 269 -11.23 -2.31 18.42
CA GLY A 269 -12.67 -2.12 18.43
C GLY A 269 -13.24 -1.29 17.30
N THR A 270 -12.46 -0.99 16.25
CA THR A 270 -12.95 -0.22 15.11
C THR A 270 -13.82 -1.07 14.19
N LEU A 271 -15.08 -0.65 14.01
CA LEU A 271 -16.05 -1.28 13.13
C LEU A 271 -16.48 -0.32 12.02
N ALA A 272 -16.39 -0.75 10.77
CA ALA A 272 -17.05 -0.10 9.65
C ALA A 272 -18.45 -0.71 9.46
N VAL A 273 -19.46 0.13 9.40
CA VAL A 273 -20.86 -0.26 9.21
C VAL A 273 -21.40 0.41 7.97
N GLU A 274 -21.79 -0.39 6.99
CA GLU A 274 -22.41 0.14 5.79
C GLU A 274 -23.87 0.49 6.04
N VAL A 275 -24.21 1.74 5.76
CA VAL A 275 -25.53 2.31 6.00
C VAL A 275 -25.89 3.24 4.85
N SER A 276 -27.08 3.06 4.28
CA SER A 276 -27.56 4.00 3.28
C SER A 276 -27.86 5.37 3.91
N ARG A 277 -27.74 6.43 3.12
CA ARG A 277 -28.01 7.79 3.60
C ARG A 277 -29.46 7.97 4.03
N ASP A 278 -30.39 7.26 3.41
CA ASP A 278 -31.81 7.29 3.79
C ASP A 278 -32.04 6.68 5.17
N LEU A 279 -31.37 5.55 5.47
CA LEU A 279 -31.44 4.95 6.80
C LEU A 279 -30.78 5.85 7.84
N ALA A 280 -29.68 6.49 7.48
CA ALA A 280 -28.96 7.40 8.35
C ALA A 280 -29.70 8.71 8.66
N SER A 281 -30.66 9.10 7.85
CA SER A 281 -31.52 10.27 8.11
C SER A 281 -32.62 9.99 9.14
N ASP A 282 -32.91 8.72 9.42
CA ASP A 282 -33.86 8.27 10.45
C ASP A 282 -33.10 7.85 11.71
N GLU A 283 -33.09 8.70 12.71
CA GLU A 283 -32.33 8.47 13.96
C GLU A 283 -32.72 7.17 14.68
N ALA A 284 -34.02 6.83 14.71
CA ALA A 284 -34.47 5.64 15.40
C ALA A 284 -34.03 4.35 14.69
N ARG A 285 -34.11 4.33 13.37
CA ARG A 285 -33.65 3.19 12.55
C ARG A 285 -32.14 3.05 12.58
N LEU A 286 -31.40 4.17 12.55
CA LEU A 286 -29.95 4.19 12.69
C LEU A 286 -29.52 3.61 14.03
N GLN A 287 -30.15 4.07 15.14
CA GLN A 287 -29.83 3.58 16.47
C GLN A 287 -30.10 2.07 16.59
N ALA A 288 -31.23 1.59 16.08
CA ALA A 288 -31.55 0.16 16.06
C ALA A 288 -30.48 -0.64 15.30
N ARG A 289 -29.98 -0.10 14.17
CA ARG A 289 -28.89 -0.72 13.40
C ARG A 289 -27.59 -0.77 14.19
N ILE A 290 -27.22 0.32 14.86
CA ILE A 290 -26.03 0.40 15.71
C ILE A 290 -26.10 -0.61 16.86
N ASP A 291 -27.25 -0.70 17.52
CA ASP A 291 -27.47 -1.65 18.63
C ASP A 291 -27.38 -3.10 18.17
N ALA A 292 -27.91 -3.42 16.99
CA ALA A 292 -27.76 -4.72 16.37
C ALA A 292 -26.29 -5.06 16.09
N VAL A 293 -25.52 -4.12 15.54
CA VAL A 293 -24.08 -4.28 15.29
C VAL A 293 -23.31 -4.46 16.61
N LYS A 294 -23.58 -3.64 17.62
CA LYS A 294 -22.98 -3.78 18.96
C LYS A 294 -23.23 -5.15 19.55
N LYS A 295 -24.44 -5.66 19.43
CA LYS A 295 -24.80 -6.99 19.93
C LYS A 295 -23.99 -8.11 19.28
N VAL A 296 -23.73 -8.00 17.97
CA VAL A 296 -22.94 -8.99 17.22
C VAL A 296 -21.47 -8.92 17.58
N TRP A 297 -20.90 -7.71 17.70
CA TRP A 297 -19.47 -7.54 17.82
C TRP A 297 -18.93 -7.43 19.25
N SER A 298 -19.75 -7.06 20.25
CA SER A 298 -19.29 -6.99 21.65
C SER A 298 -18.68 -8.30 22.17
N PRO A 299 -19.19 -9.50 21.84
CA PRO A 299 -18.56 -10.74 22.25
C PRO A 299 -17.17 -11.01 21.65
N TRP A 300 -16.81 -10.29 20.59
CA TRP A 300 -15.53 -10.45 19.87
C TRP A 300 -14.38 -9.63 20.50
N LEU A 301 -14.72 -8.67 21.34
CA LEU A 301 -13.75 -7.76 21.94
C LEU A 301 -13.32 -8.21 23.33
N ALA A 302 -12.08 -7.87 23.69
CA ALA A 302 -11.64 -7.96 25.06
C ALA A 302 -12.55 -7.11 26.00
N PRO A 303 -12.70 -7.49 27.29
CA PRO A 303 -13.66 -6.87 28.20
C PRO A 303 -13.47 -5.35 28.40
N ASP A 304 -12.26 -4.85 28.21
CA ASP A 304 -11.85 -3.46 28.37
C ASP A 304 -11.84 -2.67 27.06
N ALA A 305 -12.12 -3.33 25.94
CA ALA A 305 -12.11 -2.69 24.63
C ALA A 305 -13.42 -1.93 24.36
N HIS A 306 -13.30 -0.75 23.78
CA HIS A 306 -14.44 0.07 23.37
C HIS A 306 -14.69 -0.07 21.88
N LEU A 307 -15.99 -0.19 21.52
CA LEU A 307 -16.40 -0.16 20.11
C LEU A 307 -16.34 1.26 19.58
N ASN A 308 -15.58 1.43 18.50
CA ASN A 308 -15.54 2.65 17.70
C ASN A 308 -16.23 2.38 16.35
N ILE A 309 -17.46 2.86 16.19
CA ILE A 309 -18.28 2.60 15.01
C ILE A 309 -18.16 3.76 14.04
N VAL A 310 -17.71 3.47 12.82
CA VAL A 310 -17.68 4.40 11.71
C VAL A 310 -18.73 3.99 10.66
N LEU A 311 -19.56 4.95 10.24
CA LEU A 311 -20.60 4.72 9.23
C LEU A 311 -20.03 5.02 7.85
N ILE A 312 -20.23 4.11 6.93
CA ILE A 312 -19.73 4.18 5.56
C ILE A 312 -20.84 3.95 4.55
N ASP A 313 -20.69 4.47 3.34
CA ASP A 313 -21.58 4.19 2.20
C ASP A 313 -21.18 2.89 1.46
N ALA A 314 -19.91 2.50 1.54
CA ALA A 314 -19.40 1.23 1.04
C ALA A 314 -18.02 0.93 1.64
N LEU A 315 -17.76 -0.35 1.91
CA LEU A 315 -16.40 -0.82 2.25
C LEU A 315 -15.51 -0.83 1.01
N ARG A 316 -14.26 -0.35 1.15
CA ARG A 316 -13.27 -0.31 0.06
C ARG A 316 -11.99 -1.04 0.46
N PRO A 317 -11.99 -2.37 0.49
CA PRO A 317 -10.86 -3.16 0.98
C PRO A 317 -9.58 -3.03 0.14
N GLN A 318 -9.70 -2.52 -1.10
CA GLN A 318 -8.57 -2.27 -1.99
C GLN A 318 -7.81 -0.97 -1.65
N LEU A 319 -8.37 -0.10 -0.81
CA LEU A 319 -7.74 1.16 -0.42
C LEU A 319 -7.04 1.04 0.94
N ARG A 320 -6.07 1.92 1.19
CA ARG A 320 -5.33 1.98 2.46
C ARG A 320 -6.25 2.21 3.65
N ASP A 321 -7.20 3.11 3.51
CA ASP A 321 -8.32 3.24 4.43
C ASP A 321 -9.58 2.58 3.83
N PRO A 322 -10.00 1.41 4.34
CA PRO A 322 -11.19 0.73 3.81
C PRO A 322 -12.50 1.44 4.17
N ALA A 323 -12.46 2.31 5.18
CA ALA A 323 -13.59 3.13 5.63
C ALA A 323 -13.51 4.57 5.09
N VAL A 324 -12.70 4.81 4.05
CA VAL A 324 -12.54 6.15 3.47
C VAL A 324 -13.91 6.71 3.07
N GLY A 325 -14.19 7.93 3.53
CA GLY A 325 -15.48 8.56 3.36
C GLY A 325 -16.46 8.30 4.49
N ALA A 326 -16.00 7.70 5.58
CA ALA A 326 -16.79 7.64 6.80
C ALA A 326 -17.31 9.05 7.15
N TRP A 327 -18.63 9.16 7.39
CA TRP A 327 -19.30 10.44 7.51
C TRP A 327 -19.96 10.66 8.88
N ARG A 328 -19.99 9.64 9.71
CA ARG A 328 -20.46 9.74 11.10
C ARG A 328 -19.75 8.68 11.94
N ALA A 329 -19.26 9.08 13.10
CA ALA A 329 -18.88 8.14 14.14
C ALA A 329 -20.09 7.98 15.08
N ALA A 330 -20.44 6.75 15.41
CA ALA A 330 -21.49 6.43 16.36
C ALA A 330 -20.80 5.92 17.64
N ASN A 331 -20.88 6.69 18.69
CA ASN A 331 -20.35 6.34 20.01
C ASN A 331 -21.35 5.50 20.82
#